data_7ff0ca98fa4e4ca96ca640e51dff4414
#
_entry.id   7ff0ca98fa4e4ca96ca640e51dff4414
#
_cell.length_a   1.000
_cell.length_b   1.000
_cell.length_c   1.000
_cell.angle_alpha   90.00
_cell.angle_beta   90.00
_cell.angle_gamma   90.00
#
_symmetry.space_group_name_H-M   'P 1'
#
loop_
_entity.id
_entity.type
_entity.pdbx_description
1 polymer ?
#
loop_
_entity_poly.entity_id
_entity_poly.type
_entity_poly.pdbx_seq_one_letter_code
_entity_poly.pdbx_strand_id
1 'polypeptide(L)'
;MDIIHVPILGTCYPQLMRIIAKRTLREFWLSAPRYSDSKGPLEAWPAEATKASWNSPQKVKAQFRSASILKNGRAVFNIAGNKYRLVVSIDYQRRICFVKFIGTHKQYDQIDAEVV
;
A
#
# COMPACT_ATOMS: atom_id res chain seq x y z
N MET A 1 -1.25 10.63 33.80
CA MET A 1 -1.21 10.25 33.51
C MET A 1 -1.21 10.01 33.03
N ASP A 2 -1.04 10.09 32.98
CA ASP A 2 -0.88 9.62 32.54
C ASP A 2 -0.68 9.24 32.07
N ILE A 3 -0.39 9.40 32.15
CA ILE A 3 -0.03 8.85 31.72
C ILE A 3 0.08 8.41 31.16
N ILE A 4 0.21 8.50 31.21
CA ILE A 4 0.35 7.94 30.69
C ILE A 4 0.48 7.54 30.08
N HIS A 5 0.63 7.60 30.12
CA HIS A 5 0.82 6.92 29.56
C HIS A 5 1.24 6.33 29.05
N VAL A 6 1.48 6.44 29.16
CA VAL A 6 1.98 5.73 28.81
C VAL A 6 2.45 5.02 28.57
N PRO A 7 2.67 4.80 28.50
CA PRO A 7 3.01 3.95 28.17
C PRO A 7 3.61 3.44 28.26
N ILE A 8 3.49 3.31 28.27
CA ILE A 8 4.01 2.68 28.32
C ILE A 8 4.74 2.09 28.36
N LEU A 9 4.85 2.40 28.47
CA LEU A 9 5.79 1.52 28.94
C LEU A 9 5.52 0.05 28.78
N GLY A 10 6.18 -0.82 28.55
CA GLY A 10 5.92 -2.23 28.42
C GLY A 10 4.69 -2.59 27.60
N THR A 11 3.85 -1.66 27.32
CA THR A 11 2.70 -1.87 26.46
C THR A 11 3.12 -1.59 25.04
N CYS A 12 3.05 -2.63 24.21
CA CYS A 12 3.36 -2.49 22.80
C CYS A 12 2.07 -2.30 22.02
N TYR A 13 1.85 -1.09 21.57
CA TYR A 13 0.81 -0.84 20.60
C TYR A 13 1.36 -1.19 19.22
N PRO A 14 0.62 -1.94 18.40
CA PRO A 14 1.07 -2.20 17.03
C PRO A 14 1.25 -0.88 16.30
N GLN A 15 2.39 -0.75 15.64
CA GLN A 15 2.60 0.39 14.75
C GLN A 15 1.82 0.13 13.47
N LEU A 16 0.90 1.03 13.16
CA LEU A 16 0.12 0.92 11.95
C LEU A 16 0.91 1.43 10.75
N MET A 17 0.54 0.95 9.57
CA MET A 17 1.21 1.35 8.34
C MET A 17 0.99 2.82 8.05
N ARG A 18 2.04 3.50 7.62
CA ARG A 18 1.96 4.84 7.04
C ARG A 18 2.06 4.70 5.54
N ILE A 19 1.18 5.39 4.84
CA ILE A 19 1.16 5.36 3.38
C ILE A 19 1.71 6.67 2.83
N ILE A 20 2.76 6.57 2.02
CA ILE A 20 3.39 7.70 1.36
C ILE A 20 3.46 7.40 -0.14
N ALA A 21 2.75 8.08 -0.98
CA ALA A 21 1.80 9.14 -0.64
C ALA A 21 0.45 8.83 -1.24
N LYS A 22 -0.62 9.02 -0.48
CA LYS A 22 -1.98 8.86 -0.97
C LYS A 22 -2.27 9.81 -2.14
N ARG A 23 -1.60 10.94 -2.16
CA ARG A 23 -1.72 11.93 -3.23
C ARG A 23 -1.42 11.35 -4.60
N THR A 24 -0.45 10.45 -4.70
CA THR A 24 -0.11 9.79 -5.97
C THR A 24 -1.31 9.01 -6.49
N LEU A 25 -2.05 8.34 -5.61
CA LEU A 25 -3.24 7.59 -6.00
C LEU A 25 -4.34 8.52 -6.51
N ARG A 26 -4.54 9.62 -5.80
CA ARG A 26 -5.55 10.62 -6.20
C ARG A 26 -5.22 11.25 -7.54
N GLU A 27 -3.95 11.58 -7.76
CA GLU A 27 -3.50 12.15 -9.02
C GLU A 27 -3.78 11.20 -10.18
N PHE A 28 -3.68 9.90 -9.94
CA PHE A 28 -3.95 8.92 -10.99
C PHE A 28 -5.42 8.93 -11.42
N TRP A 29 -6.37 8.83 -10.48
CA TRP A 29 -7.76 8.77 -10.92
C TRP A 29 -8.28 10.08 -11.47
N LEU A 30 -7.59 11.20 -11.17
CA LEU A 30 -7.93 12.51 -11.72
C LEU A 30 -7.23 12.79 -13.06
N SER A 31 -6.26 11.97 -13.43
CA SER A 31 -5.40 12.25 -14.62
C SER A 31 -6.14 12.08 -15.94
N ALA A 32 -7.17 11.25 -15.97
CA ALA A 32 -8.01 11.10 -17.17
C ALA A 32 -9.36 10.52 -16.76
N PRO A 33 -10.46 10.89 -17.50
CA PRO A 33 -11.80 10.37 -17.19
C PRO A 33 -11.88 8.85 -17.22
N ARG A 34 -11.10 8.19 -18.08
CA ARG A 34 -11.09 6.71 -18.17
C ARG A 34 -10.54 6.03 -16.93
N TYR A 35 -9.85 6.78 -16.04
CA TYR A 35 -9.32 6.24 -14.79
C TYR A 35 -10.21 6.55 -13.58
N SER A 36 -11.33 7.23 -13.78
CA SER A 36 -12.20 7.64 -12.68
C SER A 36 -12.79 6.47 -11.92
N ASP A 37 -12.92 5.31 -12.55
CA ASP A 37 -13.42 4.10 -11.89
C ASP A 37 -12.43 3.52 -10.87
N SER A 38 -11.19 3.99 -10.89
CA SER A 38 -10.19 3.58 -9.90
C SER A 38 -10.32 4.33 -8.57
N LYS A 39 -11.11 5.41 -8.53
CA LYS A 39 -11.23 6.24 -7.33
C LYS A 39 -11.66 5.43 -6.10
N GLY A 40 -12.79 4.72 -6.21
CA GLY A 40 -13.30 3.93 -5.10
C GLY A 40 -12.27 2.92 -4.58
N PRO A 41 -11.74 2.03 -5.44
CA PRO A 41 -10.72 1.08 -5.02
C PRO A 41 -9.45 1.73 -4.47
N LEU A 42 -9.01 2.86 -5.02
CA LEU A 42 -7.80 3.54 -4.56
C LEU A 42 -8.02 4.37 -3.29
N GLU A 43 -9.26 4.64 -2.92
CA GLU A 43 -9.59 5.17 -1.59
C GLU A 43 -9.71 4.03 -0.57
N ALA A 44 -10.22 2.89 -0.99
CA ALA A 44 -10.40 1.74 -0.11
C ALA A 44 -9.07 1.10 0.30
N TRP A 45 -8.13 0.97 -0.64
CA TRP A 45 -6.85 0.31 -0.36
C TRP A 45 -6.07 1.00 0.77
N PRO A 46 -5.85 2.34 0.74
CA PRO A 46 -5.15 2.99 1.85
C PRO A 46 -5.90 2.87 3.17
N ALA A 47 -7.23 2.91 3.13
CA ALA A 47 -8.04 2.76 4.33
C ALA A 47 -7.81 1.41 4.99
N GLU A 48 -7.71 0.34 4.18
CA GLU A 48 -7.39 -0.99 4.69
C GLU A 48 -5.93 -1.09 5.13
N ALA A 49 -5.00 -0.56 4.33
CA ALA A 49 -3.58 -0.66 4.61
C ALA A 49 -3.20 0.08 5.90
N THR A 50 -3.79 1.25 6.15
CA THR A 50 -3.47 2.03 7.35
C THR A 50 -3.96 1.40 8.64
N LYS A 51 -4.88 0.44 8.56
CA LYS A 51 -5.32 -0.34 9.73
C LYS A 51 -4.40 -1.52 10.01
N ALA A 52 -3.51 -1.84 9.11
CA ALA A 52 -2.63 -2.99 9.20
C ALA A 52 -1.34 -2.65 9.94
N SER A 53 -0.62 -3.67 10.34
CA SER A 53 0.73 -3.54 10.88
C SER A 53 1.58 -4.63 10.25
N TRP A 54 1.96 -4.42 8.99
CA TRP A 54 2.74 -5.42 8.27
C TRP A 54 4.21 -5.38 8.73
N ASN A 55 4.62 -6.41 9.40
CA ASN A 55 6.02 -6.57 9.79
C ASN A 55 6.73 -7.66 8.97
N SER A 56 6.04 -8.26 8.03
CA SER A 56 6.59 -9.28 7.14
C SER A 56 5.76 -9.39 5.87
N PRO A 57 6.35 -9.91 4.78
CA PRO A 57 5.59 -10.16 3.54
C PRO A 57 4.40 -11.07 3.74
N GLN A 58 4.51 -12.04 4.63
CA GLN A 58 3.41 -12.98 4.90
C GLN A 58 2.16 -12.26 5.41
N LYS A 59 2.34 -11.21 6.20
CA LYS A 59 1.21 -10.42 6.71
C LYS A 59 0.49 -9.67 5.60
N VAL A 60 1.23 -9.15 4.64
CA VAL A 60 0.65 -8.53 3.46
C VAL A 60 -0.18 -9.54 2.68
N LYS A 61 0.39 -10.71 2.41
CA LYS A 61 -0.27 -11.75 1.64
C LYS A 61 -1.50 -12.30 2.34
N ALA A 62 -1.48 -12.37 3.65
CA ALA A 62 -2.62 -12.85 4.44
C ALA A 62 -3.82 -11.90 4.31
N GLN A 63 -3.57 -10.59 4.26
CA GLN A 63 -4.63 -9.59 4.14
C GLN A 63 -5.07 -9.41 2.69
N PHE A 64 -4.13 -9.39 1.76
CA PHE A 64 -4.39 -9.21 0.32
C PHE A 64 -3.89 -10.43 -0.44
N ARG A 65 -4.76 -11.43 -0.58
CA ARG A 65 -4.35 -12.73 -1.13
C ARG A 65 -3.89 -12.65 -2.57
N SER A 66 -4.42 -11.71 -3.35
CA SER A 66 -4.02 -11.55 -4.75
C SER A 66 -2.74 -10.71 -4.91
N ALA A 67 -2.18 -10.20 -3.82
CA ALA A 67 -0.95 -9.43 -3.90
C ALA A 67 0.23 -10.32 -4.32
N SER A 68 1.13 -9.74 -5.10
CA SER A 68 2.39 -10.37 -5.46
C SER A 68 3.51 -9.78 -4.64
N ILE A 69 4.27 -10.63 -3.96
CA ILE A 69 5.41 -10.20 -3.16
C ILE A 69 6.65 -10.36 -4.02
N LEU A 70 7.35 -9.26 -4.25
CA LEU A 70 8.55 -9.22 -5.07
C LEU A 70 9.78 -8.94 -4.23
N LYS A 71 10.94 -8.93 -4.87
CA LYS A 71 12.21 -8.59 -4.24
C LYS A 71 12.26 -7.11 -3.87
N ASN A 72 13.24 -6.73 -3.07
CA ASN A 72 13.51 -5.34 -2.68
C ASN A 72 12.36 -4.66 -1.92
N GLY A 73 11.61 -5.44 -1.16
CA GLY A 73 10.49 -4.91 -0.39
C GLY A 73 9.28 -4.51 -1.23
N ARG A 74 9.25 -4.87 -2.50
CA ARG A 74 8.14 -4.51 -3.39
C ARG A 74 6.97 -5.45 -3.22
N ALA A 75 5.78 -4.89 -3.32
CA ALA A 75 4.53 -5.66 -3.40
C ALA A 75 3.65 -5.03 -4.47
N VAL A 76 2.89 -5.87 -5.15
CA VAL A 76 1.99 -5.44 -6.23
C VAL A 76 0.58 -5.85 -5.86
N PHE A 77 -0.32 -4.89 -5.89
CA PHE A 77 -1.74 -5.11 -5.59
C PHE A 77 -2.58 -4.93 -6.84
N ASN A 78 -3.54 -5.82 -7.00
CA ASN A 78 -4.55 -5.69 -8.05
C ASN A 78 -5.62 -4.72 -7.57
N ILE A 79 -5.93 -3.72 -8.39
CA ILE A 79 -6.91 -2.69 -8.07
C ILE A 79 -8.04 -2.76 -9.09
N ALA A 80 -9.28 -2.62 -8.61
CA ALA A 80 -10.48 -2.75 -9.44
C ALA A 80 -10.48 -4.11 -10.17
N GLY A 81 -10.39 -5.17 -9.38
CA GLY A 81 -10.21 -6.51 -9.92
C GLY A 81 -8.83 -6.66 -10.53
N ASN A 82 -8.75 -6.69 -11.84
CA ASN A 82 -7.49 -6.90 -12.56
C ASN A 82 -7.12 -5.72 -13.45
N LYS A 83 -7.83 -4.60 -13.30
CA LYS A 83 -7.74 -3.50 -14.25
C LYS A 83 -6.50 -2.65 -14.03
N TYR A 84 -6.14 -2.42 -12.77
CA TYR A 84 -5.00 -1.59 -12.42
C TYR A 84 -4.03 -2.34 -11.52
N ARG A 85 -2.78 -1.87 -11.51
CA ARG A 85 -1.71 -2.40 -10.68
C ARG A 85 -1.13 -1.29 -9.82
N LEU A 86 -1.04 -1.55 -8.53
CA LEU A 86 -0.42 -0.67 -7.56
C LEU A 86 0.87 -1.32 -7.08
N VAL A 87 2.00 -0.65 -7.26
CA VAL A 87 3.30 -1.12 -6.79
C VAL A 87 3.72 -0.27 -5.61
N VAL A 88 4.09 -0.92 -4.53
CA VAL A 88 4.57 -0.25 -3.32
C VAL A 88 5.92 -0.81 -2.90
N SER A 89 6.67 -0.02 -2.16
CA SER A 89 7.86 -0.46 -1.44
C SER A 89 7.56 -0.41 0.04
N ILE A 90 7.74 -1.53 0.73
CA ILE A 90 7.37 -1.63 2.14
C ILE A 90 8.64 -1.70 2.98
N ASP A 91 8.75 -0.76 3.92
CA ASP A 91 9.74 -0.83 5.00
C ASP A 91 9.02 -1.52 6.17
N TYR A 92 9.24 -2.81 6.30
CA TYR A 92 8.55 -3.62 7.32
C TYR A 92 8.97 -3.24 8.73
N GLN A 93 10.20 -2.81 8.90
CA GLN A 93 10.69 -2.43 10.20
C GLN A 93 10.05 -1.13 10.70
N ARG A 94 9.93 -0.15 9.81
CA ARG A 94 9.38 1.17 10.15
C ARG A 94 7.88 1.29 9.92
N ARG A 95 7.27 0.28 9.32
CA ARG A 95 5.84 0.27 8.98
C ARG A 95 5.49 1.40 8.02
N ILE A 96 6.31 1.60 6.99
CA ILE A 96 6.07 2.61 5.97
C ILE A 96 5.87 1.91 4.64
N CYS A 97 4.82 2.31 3.93
CA CYS A 97 4.49 1.81 2.61
C CYS A 97 4.58 2.96 1.63
N PHE A 98 5.58 2.91 0.75
CA PHE A 98 5.80 3.94 -0.26
C PHE A 98 5.09 3.55 -1.54
N VAL A 99 4.20 4.41 -2.03
CA VAL A 99 3.55 4.21 -3.33
C VAL A 99 4.58 4.51 -4.42
N LYS A 100 4.89 3.52 -5.24
CA LYS A 100 5.91 3.64 -6.28
C LYS A 100 5.31 3.77 -7.68
N PHE A 101 4.16 3.14 -7.91
CA PHE A 101 3.55 3.15 -9.23
C PHE A 101 2.07 2.80 -9.11
N ILE A 102 1.25 3.48 -9.88
CA ILE A 102 -0.14 3.09 -10.11
C ILE A 102 -0.43 3.28 -11.60
N GLY A 103 -1.00 2.29 -12.23
CA GLY A 103 -1.30 2.37 -13.64
C GLY A 103 -2.14 1.21 -14.11
N THR A 104 -2.44 1.20 -15.41
CA THR A 104 -3.12 0.10 -16.05
C THR A 104 -2.21 -1.11 -16.13
N HIS A 105 -2.81 -2.28 -16.38
CA HIS A 105 -2.03 -3.49 -16.60
C HIS A 105 -0.99 -3.31 -17.72
N LYS A 106 -1.38 -2.65 -18.80
CA LYS A 106 -0.49 -2.40 -19.92
C LYS A 106 0.69 -1.48 -19.53
N GLN A 107 0.42 -0.46 -18.73
CA GLN A 107 1.48 0.42 -18.22
C GLN A 107 2.41 -0.33 -17.27
N TYR A 108 1.85 -1.19 -16.44
CA TYR A 108 2.62 -2.02 -15.53
C TYR A 108 3.59 -2.94 -16.29
N ASP A 109 3.17 -3.47 -17.43
CA ASP A 109 4.01 -4.37 -18.24
C ASP A 109 5.26 -3.67 -18.79
N GLN A 110 5.32 -2.33 -18.74
CA GLN A 110 6.44 -1.56 -19.27
C GLN A 110 7.42 -1.11 -18.20
N ILE A 111 7.18 -1.44 -16.94
CA ILE A 111 8.09 -1.07 -15.84
C ILE A 111 8.68 -2.32 -15.20
N ASP A 112 9.77 -2.11 -14.48
CA ASP A 112 10.31 -3.15 -13.61
C ASP A 112 9.85 -2.84 -12.19
N ALA A 113 8.88 -3.63 -11.71
CA ALA A 113 8.28 -3.40 -10.40
C ALA A 113 9.27 -3.57 -9.24
N GLU A 114 10.37 -4.29 -9.45
CA GLU A 114 11.38 -4.51 -8.41
C GLU A 114 12.29 -3.31 -8.20
N VAL A 115 12.33 -2.37 -9.15
CA VAL A 115 13.25 -1.23 -9.09
C VAL A 115 12.58 0.13 -9.21
N VAL A 116 11.31 0.14 -9.57
CA VAL A 116 10.56 1.39 -9.72
C VAL A 116 10.44 2.15 -8.40
#